data_b0f4057e6e2d5f088ac9a36c7e915335
#
_entry.id   b0f4057e6e2d5f088ac9a36c7e915335
#
_cell.length_a   1.000
_cell.length_b   1.000
_cell.length_c   1.000
_cell.angle_alpha   90.00
_cell.angle_beta   90.00
_cell.angle_gamma   90.00
#
_symmetry.space_group_name_H-M   'P 1'
#
loop_
_entity.id
_entity.type
_entity.pdbx_description
1 polymer ?
#
loop_
_entity_poly.entity_id
_entity_poly.type
_entity_poly.pdbx_seq_one_letter_code
_entity_poly.pdbx_strand_id
1 'polypeptide(L)'
;MKQIVIVCALAALSACANMSRSTADQQFEAYRAELKSQRDMGQITAVAEQEKLRDRYWKLFGRDANSAGHFAFSTTLMRSAEVGDFPMKEAEALVAARENQLLAAKKTPREQPFSWDGDTLKKFDDNDR
;
A
#
# COMPACT_ATOMS: atom_id res chain seq x y z
N MET A 1 18.16 -34.31 12.15
CA MET A 1 17.25 -33.44 12.92
C MET A 1 17.93 -32.26 13.60
N LYS A 2 19.14 -32.40 14.09
CA LYS A 2 19.86 -31.28 14.73
C LYS A 2 20.28 -30.16 13.76
N GLN A 3 20.43 -30.44 12.47
CA GLN A 3 20.83 -29.45 11.46
C GLN A 3 19.72 -28.47 11.08
N ILE A 4 18.45 -28.87 11.18
CA ILE A 4 17.28 -28.03 10.85
C ILE A 4 17.11 -26.90 11.88
N VAL A 5 17.41 -27.15 13.14
CA VAL A 5 17.33 -26.18 14.24
C VAL A 5 18.38 -25.07 14.09
N ILE A 6 19.57 -25.41 13.59
CA ILE A 6 20.67 -24.45 13.38
C ILE A 6 20.36 -23.50 12.23
N VAL A 7 19.72 -23.99 11.15
CA VAL A 7 19.32 -23.19 10.01
C VAL A 7 18.23 -22.17 10.37
N CYS A 8 17.27 -22.57 11.20
CA CYS A 8 16.23 -21.66 11.71
C CYS A 8 16.81 -20.55 12.61
N ALA A 9 17.81 -20.85 13.42
CA ALA A 9 18.47 -19.87 14.29
C ALA A 9 19.28 -18.85 13.47
N LEU A 10 19.95 -19.26 12.40
CA LEU A 10 20.67 -18.37 11.50
C LEU A 10 19.75 -17.45 10.70
N ALA A 11 18.59 -17.96 10.26
CA ALA A 11 17.59 -17.14 9.57
C ALA A 11 16.99 -16.06 10.51
N ALA A 12 16.78 -16.38 11.77
CA ALA A 12 16.30 -15.41 12.76
C ALA A 12 17.33 -14.31 13.05
N LEU A 13 18.62 -14.62 13.08
CA LEU A 13 19.69 -13.65 13.27
C LEU A 13 19.85 -12.72 12.07
N SER A 14 19.66 -13.23 10.84
CA SER A 14 19.70 -12.41 9.63
C SER A 14 18.51 -11.44 9.55
N ALA A 15 17.33 -11.82 10.04
CA ALA A 15 16.16 -10.96 10.12
C ALA A 15 16.36 -9.82 11.14
N CYS A 16 17.05 -10.07 12.25
CA CYS A 16 17.35 -9.05 13.27
C CYS A 16 18.32 -7.97 12.78
N ALA A 17 19.27 -8.30 11.91
CA ALA A 17 20.26 -7.36 11.39
C ALA A 17 19.68 -6.29 10.43
N ASN A 18 18.51 -6.56 9.80
CA ASN A 18 17.84 -5.67 8.85
C ASN A 18 16.61 -4.95 9.44
N MET A 19 16.39 -5.01 10.75
CA MET A 19 15.13 -4.61 11.38
C MET A 19 14.83 -3.12 11.37
N SER A 20 15.78 -2.22 11.09
CA SER A 20 15.53 -0.79 11.25
C SER A 20 14.81 -0.14 10.06
N ARG A 21 14.81 -0.74 8.87
CA ARG A 21 14.19 -0.19 7.67
C ARG A 21 12.97 -0.97 7.14
N SER A 22 12.92 -2.27 7.40
CA SER A 22 11.99 -3.17 6.72
C SER A 22 10.84 -3.64 7.59
N THR A 23 10.83 -3.36 8.89
CA THR A 23 9.81 -3.92 9.79
C THR A 23 8.42 -3.37 9.47
N ALA A 24 8.29 -2.07 9.24
CA ALA A 24 7.01 -1.47 8.86
C ALA A 24 6.58 -1.91 7.46
N ASP A 25 7.50 -1.94 6.50
CA ASP A 25 7.23 -2.43 5.14
C ASP A 25 6.81 -3.89 5.15
N GLN A 26 7.51 -4.74 5.91
CA GLN A 26 7.18 -6.16 6.04
C GLN A 26 5.83 -6.38 6.70
N GLN A 27 5.51 -5.62 7.75
CA GLN A 27 4.20 -5.68 8.41
C GLN A 27 3.08 -5.26 7.47
N PHE A 28 3.30 -4.23 6.67
CA PHE A 28 2.33 -3.77 5.69
C PHE A 28 2.10 -4.82 4.59
N GLU A 29 3.17 -5.39 4.03
CA GLU A 29 3.07 -6.44 3.01
C GLU A 29 2.37 -7.70 3.53
N ALA A 30 2.68 -8.14 4.75
CA ALA A 30 2.01 -9.27 5.38
C ALA A 30 0.51 -8.99 5.57
N TYR A 31 0.16 -7.79 5.99
CA TYR A 31 -1.23 -7.39 6.17
C TYR A 31 -1.99 -7.29 4.84
N ARG A 32 -1.34 -6.77 3.78
CA ARG A 32 -1.91 -6.78 2.41
C ARG A 32 -2.26 -8.19 1.97
N ALA A 33 -1.33 -9.13 2.14
CA ALA A 33 -1.53 -10.52 1.74
C ALA A 33 -2.69 -11.16 2.51
N GLU A 34 -2.78 -10.90 3.81
CA GLU A 34 -3.88 -11.37 4.65
C GLU A 34 -5.24 -10.82 4.18
N LEU A 35 -5.34 -9.52 3.97
CA LEU A 35 -6.57 -8.87 3.50
C LEU A 35 -6.97 -9.35 2.10
N LYS A 36 -6.00 -9.54 1.22
CA LYS A 36 -6.27 -10.08 -0.12
C LYS A 36 -6.85 -11.48 -0.02
N SER A 37 -6.32 -12.32 0.84
CA SER A 37 -6.85 -13.66 1.11
C SER A 37 -8.28 -13.60 1.65
N GLN A 38 -8.56 -12.73 2.60
CA GLN A 38 -9.91 -12.53 3.15
C GLN A 38 -10.89 -12.07 2.07
N ARG A 39 -10.46 -11.17 1.18
CA ARG A 39 -11.29 -10.72 0.06
C ARG A 39 -11.55 -11.85 -0.94
N ASP A 40 -10.53 -12.61 -1.30
CA ASP A 40 -10.66 -13.74 -2.23
C ASP A 40 -11.61 -14.82 -1.69
N MET A 41 -11.68 -14.97 -0.36
CA MET A 41 -12.64 -15.86 0.32
C MET A 41 -14.03 -15.23 0.55
N GLY A 42 -14.24 -14.00 0.14
CA GLY A 42 -15.52 -13.30 0.32
C GLY A 42 -15.80 -12.84 1.75
N GLN A 43 -14.79 -12.84 2.63
CA GLN A 43 -14.96 -12.41 4.02
C GLN A 43 -15.03 -10.89 4.20
N ILE A 44 -14.42 -10.14 3.29
CA ILE A 44 -14.46 -8.69 3.25
C ILE A 44 -14.71 -8.20 1.82
N THR A 45 -15.25 -7.01 1.69
CA THR A 45 -15.42 -6.33 0.40
C THR A 45 -14.12 -5.68 -0.06
N ALA A 46 -14.03 -5.34 -1.35
CA ALA A 46 -12.89 -4.59 -1.88
C ALA A 46 -12.77 -3.20 -1.26
N VAL A 47 -13.88 -2.54 -0.95
CA VAL A 47 -13.88 -1.26 -0.24
C VAL A 47 -13.34 -1.43 1.18
N ALA A 48 -13.80 -2.43 1.91
CA ALA A 48 -13.32 -2.73 3.27
C ALA A 48 -11.83 -3.05 3.29
N GLU A 49 -11.33 -3.76 2.29
CA GLU A 49 -9.90 -4.02 2.11
C GLU A 49 -9.11 -2.70 2.05
N GLN A 50 -9.54 -1.75 1.22
CA GLN A 50 -8.85 -0.48 1.06
C GLN A 50 -8.91 0.38 2.34
N GLU A 51 -10.02 0.39 3.04
CA GLU A 51 -10.15 1.11 4.30
C GLU A 51 -9.23 0.54 5.39
N LYS A 52 -9.13 -0.78 5.48
CA LYS A 52 -8.24 -1.46 6.42
C LYS A 52 -6.76 -1.23 6.08
N LEU A 53 -6.41 -1.26 4.80
CA LEU A 53 -5.05 -0.93 4.33
C LEU A 53 -4.69 0.51 4.66
N ARG A 54 -5.59 1.46 4.44
CA ARG A 54 -5.42 2.87 4.82
C ARG A 54 -5.10 3.02 6.30
N ASP A 55 -5.91 2.43 7.15
CA ASP A 55 -5.75 2.56 8.60
C ASP A 55 -4.43 1.95 9.08
N ARG A 56 -4.04 0.79 8.51
CA ARG A 56 -2.77 0.16 8.81
C ARG A 56 -1.59 0.98 8.29
N TYR A 57 -1.69 1.50 7.07
CA TYR A 57 -0.65 2.36 6.49
C TYR A 57 -0.39 3.58 7.36
N TRP A 58 -1.45 4.27 7.77
CA TRP A 58 -1.31 5.46 8.63
C TRP A 58 -0.73 5.13 10.00
N LYS A 59 -1.08 3.97 10.54
CA LYS A 59 -0.51 3.50 11.81
C LYS A 59 0.98 3.21 11.72
N LEU A 60 1.44 2.62 10.62
CA LEU A 60 2.84 2.22 10.41
C LEU A 60 3.71 3.38 9.91
N PHE A 61 3.20 4.20 9.02
CA PHE A 61 3.98 5.20 8.28
C PHE A 61 3.56 6.65 8.56
N GLY A 62 2.45 6.86 9.24
CA GLY A 62 1.87 8.17 9.43
C GLY A 62 0.95 8.60 8.29
N ARG A 63 0.12 9.59 8.57
CA ARG A 63 -0.81 10.18 7.60
C ARG A 63 -0.13 11.33 6.87
N ASP A 64 -0.15 11.28 5.55
CA ASP A 64 0.31 12.35 4.68
C ASP A 64 -0.67 12.59 3.51
N ALA A 65 -0.45 13.65 2.74
CA ALA A 65 -1.30 14.00 1.61
C ALA A 65 -1.27 12.93 0.51
N ASN A 66 -0.11 12.31 0.28
CA ASN A 66 0.05 11.26 -0.73
C ASN A 66 -0.79 10.02 -0.41
N SER A 67 -0.68 9.52 0.81
CA SER A 67 -1.45 8.36 1.25
C SER A 67 -2.94 8.67 1.33
N ALA A 68 -3.33 9.85 1.80
CA ALA A 68 -4.73 10.28 1.83
C ALA A 68 -5.33 10.31 0.42
N GLY A 69 -4.62 10.88 -0.55
CA GLY A 69 -5.04 10.91 -1.96
C GLY A 69 -5.13 9.52 -2.58
N HIS A 70 -4.15 8.66 -2.32
CA HIS A 70 -4.17 7.28 -2.81
C HIS A 70 -5.37 6.50 -2.28
N PHE A 71 -5.60 6.51 -0.98
CA PHE A 71 -6.68 5.72 -0.38
C PHE A 71 -8.08 6.29 -0.67
N ALA A 72 -8.21 7.60 -0.83
CA ALA A 72 -9.45 8.20 -1.32
C ALA A 72 -9.77 7.73 -2.75
N PHE A 73 -8.78 7.73 -3.64
CA PHE A 73 -8.91 7.22 -5.00
C PHE A 73 -9.27 5.73 -5.01
N SER A 74 -8.50 4.90 -4.31
CA SER A 74 -8.70 3.45 -4.33
C SER A 74 -10.04 3.03 -3.71
N THR A 75 -10.46 3.65 -2.64
CA THR A 75 -11.77 3.40 -2.02
C THR A 75 -12.91 3.77 -2.97
N THR A 76 -12.84 4.92 -3.62
CA THR A 76 -13.84 5.37 -4.60
C THR A 76 -13.90 4.44 -5.81
N LEU A 77 -12.75 4.06 -6.35
CA LEU A 77 -12.67 3.17 -7.50
C LEU A 77 -13.19 1.78 -7.18
N MET A 78 -12.84 1.23 -6.03
CA MET A 78 -13.35 -0.08 -5.60
C MET A 78 -14.85 -0.06 -5.34
N ARG A 79 -15.38 1.04 -4.81
CA ARG A 79 -16.84 1.20 -4.67
C ARG A 79 -17.54 1.18 -6.03
N SER A 80 -17.01 1.90 -7.01
CA SER A 80 -17.54 1.87 -8.39
C SER A 80 -17.47 0.47 -9.00
N ALA A 81 -16.39 -0.26 -8.74
CA ALA A 81 -16.23 -1.63 -9.23
C ALA A 81 -17.21 -2.60 -8.57
N GLU A 82 -17.47 -2.46 -7.28
CA GLU A 82 -18.42 -3.32 -6.56
C GLU A 82 -19.86 -3.17 -7.04
N VAL A 83 -20.26 -1.97 -7.45
CA VAL A 83 -21.60 -1.73 -8.00
C VAL A 83 -21.67 -1.97 -9.51
N GLY A 84 -20.59 -2.38 -10.15
CA GLY A 84 -20.55 -2.73 -11.56
C GLY A 84 -20.33 -1.57 -12.53
N ASP A 85 -20.06 -0.36 -12.02
CA ASP A 85 -19.81 0.83 -12.86
C ASP A 85 -18.41 0.85 -13.47
N PHE A 86 -17.50 0.03 -12.95
CA PHE A 86 -16.14 -0.09 -13.42
C PHE A 86 -15.66 -1.55 -13.35
N PRO A 87 -14.90 -2.06 -14.35
CA PRO A 87 -14.42 -3.43 -14.32
C PRO A 87 -13.50 -3.70 -13.12
N MET A 88 -13.81 -4.73 -12.34
CA MET A 88 -13.05 -5.04 -11.11
C MET A 88 -11.57 -5.31 -11.37
N LYS A 89 -11.23 -6.04 -12.43
CA LYS A 89 -9.83 -6.34 -12.79
C LYS A 89 -9.04 -5.09 -13.12
N GLU A 90 -9.64 -4.13 -13.81
CA GLU A 90 -9.01 -2.85 -14.13
C GLU A 90 -8.86 -1.99 -12.88
N ALA A 91 -9.86 -1.98 -12.00
CA ALA A 91 -9.78 -1.29 -10.72
C ALA A 91 -8.63 -1.84 -9.86
N GLU A 92 -8.52 -3.15 -9.75
CA GLU A 92 -7.43 -3.82 -9.02
C GLU A 92 -6.05 -3.46 -9.59
N ALA A 93 -5.90 -3.47 -10.90
CA ALA A 93 -4.65 -3.12 -11.57
C ALA A 93 -4.26 -1.65 -11.32
N LEU A 94 -5.20 -0.72 -11.41
CA LEU A 94 -4.98 0.69 -11.16
C LEU A 94 -4.61 0.97 -9.70
N VAL A 95 -5.33 0.35 -8.77
CA VAL A 95 -5.03 0.48 -7.33
C VAL A 95 -3.66 -0.08 -7.00
N ALA A 96 -3.32 -1.26 -7.52
CA ALA A 96 -2.01 -1.87 -7.30
C ALA A 96 -0.87 -1.02 -7.87
N ALA A 97 -1.04 -0.46 -9.05
CA ALA A 97 -0.03 0.42 -9.66
C ALA A 97 0.20 1.68 -8.83
N ARG A 98 -0.86 2.34 -8.36
CA ARG A 98 -0.74 3.53 -7.50
C ARG A 98 -0.17 3.22 -6.13
N GLU A 99 -0.53 2.10 -5.56
CA GLU A 99 0.03 1.66 -4.29
C GLU A 99 1.53 1.38 -4.38
N ASN A 100 1.96 0.74 -5.45
CA ASN A 100 3.39 0.53 -5.71
C ASN A 100 4.15 1.85 -5.87
N GLN A 101 3.55 2.85 -6.51
CA GLN A 101 4.12 4.20 -6.59
C GLN A 101 4.22 4.86 -5.21
N LEU A 102 3.20 4.74 -4.40
CA LEU A 102 3.19 5.27 -3.03
C LEU A 102 4.32 4.65 -2.19
N LEU A 103 4.48 3.33 -2.24
CA LEU A 103 5.52 2.61 -1.51
C LEU A 103 6.93 2.93 -2.04
N ALA A 104 7.09 3.06 -3.35
CA ALA A 104 8.36 3.43 -3.97
C ALA A 104 8.79 4.86 -3.58
N ALA A 105 7.87 5.81 -3.53
CA ALA A 105 8.14 7.18 -3.12
C ALA A 105 8.66 7.27 -1.67
N LYS A 106 8.27 6.35 -0.80
CA LYS A 106 8.81 6.26 0.57
C LYS A 106 10.25 5.78 0.66
N LYS A 107 10.68 4.96 -0.28
CA LYS A 107 12.04 4.40 -0.28
C LYS A 107 13.11 5.42 -0.71
N THR A 108 12.69 6.47 -1.40
CA THR A 108 13.57 7.55 -1.87
C THR A 108 13.09 8.91 -1.37
N PRO A 109 13.28 9.22 -0.07
CA PRO A 109 12.73 10.45 0.51
C PRO A 109 13.33 11.74 -0.05
N ARG A 110 14.42 11.69 -0.82
CA ARG A 110 15.08 12.87 -1.41
C ARG A 110 14.66 13.19 -2.84
N GLU A 111 14.13 12.21 -3.55
CA GLU A 111 13.62 12.36 -4.89
C GLU A 111 12.19 11.84 -4.91
N GLN A 112 11.25 12.67 -4.52
CA GLN A 112 9.84 12.36 -4.72
C GLN A 112 9.43 12.79 -6.12
N PRO A 113 9.46 11.90 -7.13
CA PRO A 113 9.03 12.26 -8.48
C PRO A 113 7.51 12.48 -8.56
N PHE A 114 6.79 12.11 -7.51
CA PHE A 114 5.34 12.27 -7.40
C PHE A 114 4.99 12.85 -6.04
N SER A 115 4.82 14.14 -6.01
CA SER A 115 4.13 14.81 -4.93
C SER A 115 2.64 14.85 -5.29
N TRP A 116 1.82 14.14 -4.54
CA TRP A 116 0.37 14.28 -4.56
C TRP A 116 -0.07 15.45 -3.67
N ASP A 117 0.86 16.29 -3.31
CA ASP A 117 0.60 17.47 -2.54
C ASP A 117 -0.02 18.58 -3.41
N GLY A 118 -0.47 19.63 -2.77
CA GLY A 118 -1.09 20.76 -3.45
C GLY A 118 -0.24 21.43 -4.54
N ASP A 119 1.07 21.20 -4.55
CA ASP A 119 1.98 21.77 -5.55
C ASP A 119 1.84 21.09 -6.92
N THR A 120 1.51 19.81 -6.96
CA THR A 120 1.21 19.09 -8.20
C THR A 120 -0.10 19.58 -8.81
N LEU A 121 -1.11 19.84 -8.00
CA LEU A 121 -2.38 20.42 -8.43
C LEU A 121 -2.21 21.86 -8.92
N LYS A 122 -1.34 22.65 -8.28
CA LYS A 122 -1.02 24.02 -8.73
C LYS A 122 -0.33 24.06 -10.09
N LYS A 123 0.54 23.10 -10.41
CA LYS A 123 1.18 23.01 -11.72
C LYS A 123 0.20 22.73 -12.85
N PHE A 124 -0.86 22.00 -12.58
CA PHE A 124 -1.92 21.79 -13.57
C PHE A 124 -2.79 23.04 -13.77
N ASP A 125 -3.07 23.78 -12.70
CA ASP A 125 -3.86 25.01 -12.76
C ASP A 125 -3.13 26.15 -13.48
N ASP A 126 -1.81 26.24 -13.35
CA ASP A 126 -1.02 27.28 -13.98
C ASP A 126 -0.80 27.06 -15.50
N ASN A 127 -0.95 25.83 -15.99
CA ASN A 127 -0.83 25.51 -17.41
C ASN A 127 -2.16 25.68 -18.20
N ASP A 128 -3.28 25.80 -17.53
CA ASP A 128 -4.60 26.00 -18.15
C ASP A 128 -5.02 27.48 -18.21
N ARG A 129 -4.11 28.39 -17.85
CA ARG A 129 -4.32 29.84 -17.98
C ARG A 129 -3.35 30.47 -18.99
#